data_fa0886d395823b3fbb5705e00e8906c8
#
_entry.id   fa0886d395823b3fbb5705e00e8906c8
#
_cell.length_a   1.000
_cell.length_b   1.000
_cell.length_c   1.000
_cell.angle_alpha   90.00
_cell.angle_beta   90.00
_cell.angle_gamma   90.00
#
_symmetry.space_group_name_H-M   'P 1'
#
loop_
_entity.id
_entity.type
_entity.pdbx_description
1 polymer ?
#
loop_
_entity_poly.entity_id
_entity_poly.type
_entity_poly.pdbx_seq_one_letter_code
_entity_poly.pdbx_strand_id
1 'polypeptide(L)'
;DLVLAMLGNFGHVANCSLFVDGLKSGANPEVANMHRKRMVVTREPPENRPIQFAVVKELTGGSEINARALYSGDTKTHIGAVFILECNKKPRLEGDTGYSMGERVVDVPFVSTYLPKEKIKVHMKNVYEANPLFKMKTWQEEHKHQLFYLLLDFMRDRDRDLHFSKLQKLKTGDVVQARSKEYVMGNDDLY
;
A
#
# COMPACT_ATOMS: atom_id res chain seq x y z
N ASP A 1 -6.73 8.64 1.82
CA ASP A 1 -8.14 8.69 2.28
C ASP A 1 -9.12 8.76 1.09
N LEU A 2 -8.93 9.67 0.10
CA LEU A 2 -9.84 9.79 -1.06
C LEU A 2 -9.95 8.47 -1.86
N VAL A 3 -8.85 7.74 -2.07
CA VAL A 3 -8.87 6.43 -2.75
C VAL A 3 -9.68 5.41 -1.95
N LEU A 4 -9.56 5.39 -0.63
CA LEU A 4 -10.38 4.51 0.23
C LEU A 4 -11.86 4.88 0.16
N ALA A 5 -12.20 6.17 0.16
CA ALA A 5 -13.57 6.64 -0.02
C ALA A 5 -14.14 6.20 -1.39
N MET A 6 -13.34 6.28 -2.44
CA MET A 6 -13.71 5.81 -3.78
C MET A 6 -13.95 4.31 -3.84
N LEU A 7 -13.08 3.52 -3.20
CA LEU A 7 -13.19 2.06 -3.19
C LEU A 7 -14.32 1.54 -2.28
N GLY A 8 -14.74 2.32 -1.30
CA GLY A 8 -15.79 1.91 -0.36
C GLY A 8 -15.47 0.54 0.28
N ASN A 9 -16.38 -0.41 0.15
CA ASN A 9 -16.21 -1.76 0.72
C ASN A 9 -15.04 -2.56 0.14
N PHE A 10 -14.45 -2.15 -0.99
CA PHE A 10 -13.26 -2.78 -1.55
C PHE A 10 -11.95 -2.26 -0.94
N GLY A 11 -11.99 -1.15 -0.20
CA GLY A 11 -10.89 -0.65 0.61
C GLY A 11 -10.92 -1.20 2.04
N HIS A 12 -9.75 -1.30 2.67
CA HIS A 12 -9.62 -1.67 4.09
C HIS A 12 -8.42 -0.95 4.71
N VAL A 13 -8.57 -0.55 5.96
CA VAL A 13 -7.45 -0.01 6.76
C VAL A 13 -7.11 -1.07 7.81
N ALA A 14 -5.91 -1.63 7.71
CA ALA A 14 -5.44 -2.67 8.60
C ALA A 14 -4.44 -2.14 9.64
N ASN A 15 -4.32 -2.84 10.75
CA ASN A 15 -3.30 -2.54 11.75
C ASN A 15 -1.93 -3.00 11.25
N CYS A 16 -0.92 -2.12 11.33
CA CYS A 16 0.43 -2.44 10.91
C CYS A 16 1.09 -3.54 11.75
N SER A 17 0.61 -3.80 12.98
CA SER A 17 1.10 -4.89 13.84
C SER A 17 1.03 -6.25 13.15
N LEU A 18 0.11 -6.45 12.21
CA LEU A 18 0.02 -7.67 11.41
C LEU A 18 1.35 -8.02 10.71
N PHE A 19 2.01 -7.00 10.14
CA PHE A 19 3.27 -7.17 9.43
C PHE A 19 4.49 -7.30 10.35
N VAL A 20 4.34 -6.90 11.61
CA VAL A 20 5.42 -6.88 12.61
C VAL A 20 5.35 -8.11 13.51
N ASP A 21 4.16 -8.50 13.95
CA ASP A 21 3.95 -9.59 14.91
C ASP A 21 3.78 -10.96 14.23
N GLY A 22 3.57 -10.96 12.91
CA GLY A 22 3.27 -12.18 12.17
C GLY A 22 1.80 -12.59 12.18
N LEU A 23 1.47 -13.56 11.35
CA LEU A 23 0.14 -14.14 11.33
C LEU A 23 -0.03 -15.09 12.53
N LYS A 24 -1.07 -14.86 13.31
CA LYS A 24 -1.39 -15.72 14.45
C LYS A 24 -2.01 -17.04 13.97
N SER A 25 -1.65 -18.14 14.61
CA SER A 25 -2.37 -19.40 14.42
C SER A 25 -3.78 -19.29 15.03
N GLY A 26 -4.79 -19.76 14.30
CA GLY A 26 -6.18 -19.74 14.75
C GLY A 26 -7.00 -18.58 14.23
N ALA A 27 -7.87 -18.00 15.05
CA ALA A 27 -8.72 -16.89 14.64
C ALA A 27 -7.88 -15.64 14.32
N ASN A 28 -8.00 -15.13 13.09
CA ASN A 28 -7.36 -13.90 12.65
C ASN A 28 -8.38 -12.98 11.98
N PRO A 29 -9.16 -12.24 12.77
CA PRO A 29 -10.21 -11.38 12.24
C PRO A 29 -9.68 -10.31 11.28
N GLU A 30 -8.46 -9.83 11.52
CA GLU A 30 -7.84 -8.81 10.67
C GLU A 30 -7.64 -9.33 9.24
N VAL A 31 -7.10 -10.52 9.10
CA VAL A 31 -6.93 -11.18 7.79
C VAL A 31 -8.29 -11.54 7.17
N ALA A 32 -9.24 -12.02 7.98
CA ALA A 32 -10.59 -12.33 7.50
C ALA A 32 -11.29 -11.09 6.90
N ASN A 33 -11.09 -9.91 7.49
CA ASN A 33 -11.63 -8.63 7.00
C ASN A 33 -11.01 -8.20 5.65
N MET A 34 -9.89 -8.78 5.24
CA MET A 34 -9.26 -8.51 3.94
C MET A 34 -9.86 -9.33 2.79
N HIS A 35 -10.80 -10.24 3.10
CA HIS A 35 -11.44 -11.07 2.08
C HIS A 35 -12.03 -10.21 0.95
N ARG A 36 -11.61 -10.48 -0.30
CA ARG A 36 -12.04 -9.76 -1.51
C ARG A 36 -11.81 -8.24 -1.51
N LYS A 37 -10.98 -7.72 -0.63
CA LYS A 37 -10.55 -6.33 -0.71
C LYS A 37 -9.62 -6.14 -1.92
N ARG A 38 -9.61 -4.93 -2.48
CA ARG A 38 -8.77 -4.53 -3.59
C ARG A 38 -7.57 -3.69 -3.14
N MET A 39 -7.71 -3.02 -2.00
CA MET A 39 -6.65 -2.23 -1.40
C MET A 39 -6.71 -2.37 0.11
N VAL A 40 -5.55 -2.61 0.71
CA VAL A 40 -5.35 -2.60 2.16
C VAL A 40 -4.29 -1.55 2.48
N VAL A 41 -4.63 -0.60 3.31
CA VAL A 41 -3.72 0.46 3.74
C VAL A 41 -3.35 0.23 5.20
N THR A 42 -2.07 0.25 5.49
CA THR A 42 -1.53 0.27 6.86
C THR A 42 -0.72 1.55 7.05
N ARG A 43 -0.71 2.06 8.27
CA ARG A 43 -0.09 3.35 8.57
C ARG A 43 0.86 3.22 9.75
N GLU A 44 1.94 4.00 9.66
CA GLU A 44 2.87 4.22 10.77
C GLU A 44 3.33 2.92 11.46
N PRO A 45 4.22 2.16 10.81
CA PRO A 45 4.80 0.99 11.46
C PRO A 45 5.48 1.41 12.77
N PRO A 46 5.45 0.57 13.82
CA PRO A 46 6.13 0.86 15.07
C PRO A 46 7.61 1.14 14.83
N GLU A 47 8.12 2.20 15.44
CA GLU A 47 9.55 2.51 15.37
C GLU A 47 10.38 1.32 15.90
N ASN A 48 11.50 1.05 15.26
CA ASN A 48 12.46 0.01 15.64
C ASN A 48 11.96 -1.45 15.58
N ARG A 49 10.81 -1.71 14.98
CA ARG A 49 10.34 -3.07 14.75
C ARG A 49 10.32 -3.36 13.23
N PRO A 50 11.00 -4.41 12.78
CA PRO A 50 11.05 -4.74 11.37
C PRO A 50 9.73 -5.32 10.88
N ILE A 51 9.49 -5.17 9.58
CA ILE A 51 8.42 -5.86 8.87
C ILE A 51 8.87 -7.29 8.58
N GLN A 52 8.07 -8.26 8.97
CA GLN A 52 8.31 -9.68 8.70
C GLN A 52 8.02 -9.99 7.23
N PHE A 53 9.07 -10.22 6.44
CA PHE A 53 8.90 -10.45 5.01
C PHE A 53 8.12 -11.75 4.71
N ALA A 54 8.17 -12.74 5.58
CA ALA A 54 7.35 -13.93 5.48
C ALA A 54 5.85 -13.61 5.42
N VAL A 55 5.39 -12.65 6.22
CA VAL A 55 4.00 -12.17 6.21
C VAL A 55 3.67 -11.47 4.89
N VAL A 56 4.58 -10.64 4.40
CA VAL A 56 4.42 -9.99 3.09
C VAL A 56 4.26 -11.03 1.98
N LYS A 57 5.11 -12.07 1.96
CA LYS A 57 5.01 -13.17 1.00
C LYS A 57 3.66 -13.88 1.08
N GLU A 58 3.20 -14.18 2.30
CA GLU A 58 1.95 -14.91 2.52
C GLU A 58 0.75 -14.09 2.06
N LEU A 59 0.66 -12.81 2.46
CA LEU A 59 -0.47 -11.94 2.12
C LEU A 59 -0.51 -11.54 0.64
N THR A 60 0.65 -11.46 -0.04
CA THR A 60 0.75 -11.05 -1.45
C THR A 60 0.91 -12.22 -2.42
N GLY A 61 0.97 -13.44 -1.92
CA GLY A 61 1.18 -14.64 -2.72
C GLY A 61 -0.03 -15.09 -3.53
N GLY A 62 -1.20 -14.49 -3.33
CA GLY A 62 -2.44 -14.85 -4.05
C GLY A 62 -3.03 -16.20 -3.61
N SER A 63 -2.46 -16.84 -2.60
CA SER A 63 -2.96 -18.09 -2.04
C SER A 63 -4.19 -17.86 -1.15
N GLU A 64 -5.02 -18.90 -1.01
CA GLU A 64 -6.06 -18.90 0.01
C GLU A 64 -5.40 -19.03 1.40
N ILE A 65 -5.73 -18.12 2.30
CA ILE A 65 -5.28 -18.15 3.69
C ILE A 65 -6.44 -18.65 4.55
N ASN A 66 -6.17 -19.64 5.40
CA ASN A 66 -7.12 -20.06 6.42
C ASN A 66 -7.19 -19.01 7.53
N ALA A 67 -8.17 -18.11 7.43
CA ALA A 67 -8.43 -17.13 8.45
C ALA A 67 -9.91 -17.16 8.80
N ARG A 68 -10.21 -17.17 10.09
CA ARG A 68 -11.58 -17.08 10.57
C ARG A 68 -11.81 -15.82 11.37
N ALA A 69 -13.00 -15.25 11.21
CA ALA A 69 -13.50 -14.25 12.13
C ALA A 69 -13.82 -14.87 13.50
N LEU A 70 -13.87 -14.05 14.52
CA LEU A 70 -14.32 -14.50 15.84
C LEU A 70 -15.74 -15.07 15.72
N TYR A 71 -15.95 -16.24 16.33
CA TYR A 71 -17.25 -16.95 16.37
C TYR A 71 -17.77 -17.44 15.01
N SER A 72 -16.95 -17.50 13.97
CA SER A 72 -17.32 -18.11 12.69
C SER A 72 -16.56 -19.42 12.47
N GLY A 73 -17.12 -20.32 11.63
CA GLY A 73 -16.41 -21.50 11.16
C GLY A 73 -15.19 -21.14 10.33
N ASP A 74 -14.32 -22.13 10.06
CA ASP A 74 -13.16 -21.95 9.20
C ASP A 74 -13.58 -21.43 7.83
N THR A 75 -13.10 -20.25 7.47
CA THR A 75 -13.37 -19.65 6.17
C THR A 75 -12.06 -19.44 5.44
N LYS A 76 -12.03 -19.94 4.22
CA LYS A 76 -10.93 -19.62 3.30
C LYS A 76 -11.04 -18.16 2.90
N THR A 77 -9.99 -17.41 3.18
CA THR A 77 -9.88 -15.99 2.85
C THR A 77 -9.05 -15.84 1.59
N HIS A 78 -9.65 -15.28 0.55
CA HIS A 78 -8.93 -14.92 -0.67
C HIS A 78 -8.51 -13.48 -0.60
N ILE A 79 -7.20 -13.23 -0.61
CA ILE A 79 -6.60 -11.90 -0.57
C ILE A 79 -6.02 -11.58 -1.95
N GLY A 80 -6.66 -10.68 -2.68
CA GLY A 80 -6.20 -10.16 -3.98
C GLY A 80 -5.99 -8.64 -3.93
N ALA A 81 -5.61 -8.12 -2.75
CA ALA A 81 -5.45 -6.70 -2.52
C ALA A 81 -4.02 -6.22 -2.85
N VAL A 82 -3.92 -4.96 -3.29
CA VAL A 82 -2.67 -4.21 -3.23
C VAL A 82 -2.50 -3.68 -1.80
N PHE A 83 -1.34 -3.93 -1.20
CA PHE A 83 -1.01 -3.41 0.12
C PHE A 83 -0.23 -2.11 0.00
N ILE A 84 -0.63 -1.11 0.78
CA ILE A 84 0.06 0.18 0.88
C ILE A 84 0.44 0.40 2.34
N LEU A 85 1.74 0.58 2.57
CA LEU A 85 2.27 0.98 3.86
C LEU A 85 2.66 2.45 3.81
N GLU A 86 1.91 3.29 4.51
CA GLU A 86 2.23 4.71 4.69
C GLU A 86 3.20 4.87 5.86
N CYS A 87 4.39 5.41 5.62
CA CYS A 87 5.40 5.59 6.66
C CYS A 87 6.24 6.86 6.44
N ASN A 88 6.67 7.48 7.53
CA ASN A 88 7.60 8.61 7.49
C ASN A 88 9.05 8.15 7.33
N LYS A 89 9.39 7.02 7.93
CA LYS A 89 10.68 6.33 7.78
C LYS A 89 10.44 4.93 7.24
N LYS A 90 11.28 4.50 6.32
CA LYS A 90 11.21 3.13 5.80
C LYS A 90 11.53 2.15 6.93
N PRO A 91 10.65 1.19 7.23
CA PRO A 91 10.93 0.17 8.23
C PRO A 91 12.00 -0.79 7.71
N ARG A 92 12.75 -1.42 8.60
CA ARG A 92 13.60 -2.55 8.23
C ARG A 92 12.72 -3.73 7.79
N LEU A 93 13.22 -4.50 6.83
CA LEU A 93 12.60 -5.76 6.42
C LEU A 93 13.40 -6.91 7.03
N GLU A 94 12.74 -7.89 7.62
CA GLU A 94 13.37 -9.04 8.26
C GLU A 94 12.92 -10.35 7.60
N GLY A 95 13.86 -11.26 7.40
CA GLY A 95 13.65 -12.57 6.79
C GLY A 95 14.39 -12.71 5.46
N ASP A 96 14.15 -13.81 4.75
CA ASP A 96 14.74 -14.09 3.43
C ASP A 96 14.30 -13.04 2.41
N THR A 97 15.21 -12.15 2.10
CA THR A 97 14.98 -10.93 1.34
C THR A 97 15.32 -11.02 -0.14
N GLY A 98 15.89 -12.13 -0.60
CA GLY A 98 16.36 -12.35 -1.95
C GLY A 98 15.46 -11.86 -3.09
N TYR A 99 15.63 -12.39 -4.29
CA TYR A 99 14.91 -11.97 -5.51
C TYR A 99 13.40 -11.77 -5.34
N SER A 100 12.76 -12.60 -4.49
CA SER A 100 11.31 -12.55 -4.26
C SER A 100 10.82 -11.26 -3.58
N MET A 101 11.68 -10.52 -2.87
CA MET A 101 11.36 -9.24 -2.27
C MET A 101 11.26 -8.14 -3.34
N GLY A 102 12.22 -8.10 -4.26
CA GLY A 102 12.24 -7.13 -5.35
C GLY A 102 10.99 -7.16 -6.23
N GLU A 103 10.36 -8.32 -6.33
CA GLU A 103 9.11 -8.51 -7.09
C GLU A 103 7.85 -8.02 -6.34
N ARG A 104 7.92 -7.81 -5.03
CA ARG A 104 6.77 -7.50 -4.18
C ARG A 104 6.80 -6.12 -3.54
N VAL A 105 7.98 -5.55 -3.34
CA VAL A 105 8.14 -4.28 -2.62
C VAL A 105 8.43 -3.16 -3.60
N VAL A 106 7.60 -2.11 -3.54
CA VAL A 106 7.76 -0.91 -4.36
C VAL A 106 7.86 0.30 -3.44
N ASP A 107 9.00 1.01 -3.49
CA ASP A 107 9.23 2.24 -2.73
C ASP A 107 8.84 3.47 -3.55
N VAL A 108 7.70 4.07 -3.22
CA VAL A 108 7.19 5.28 -3.88
C VAL A 108 7.51 6.52 -3.02
N PRO A 109 8.45 7.38 -3.44
CA PRO A 109 8.80 8.57 -2.67
C PRO A 109 7.74 9.66 -2.82
N PHE A 110 7.30 10.21 -1.69
CA PHE A 110 6.53 11.45 -1.63
C PHE A 110 7.47 12.59 -1.21
N VAL A 111 8.04 13.27 -2.19
CA VAL A 111 9.08 14.29 -1.98
C VAL A 111 8.54 15.67 -1.63
N SER A 112 7.24 15.86 -1.76
CA SER A 112 6.58 17.14 -1.48
C SER A 112 6.00 17.15 -0.08
N THR A 113 6.21 18.26 0.64
CA THR A 113 5.64 18.52 1.96
C THR A 113 4.60 19.61 1.87
N TYR A 114 3.46 19.41 2.49
CA TYR A 114 2.38 20.38 2.53
C TYR A 114 2.21 20.91 3.94
N LEU A 115 2.38 22.21 4.11
CA LEU A 115 2.30 22.89 5.41
C LEU A 115 1.27 24.04 5.38
N PRO A 116 0.71 24.41 6.52
CA PRO A 116 -0.01 25.67 6.64
C PRO A 116 0.86 26.83 6.18
N LYS A 117 0.27 27.83 5.53
CA LYS A 117 0.96 28.97 4.91
C LYS A 117 1.95 29.65 5.85
N GLU A 118 1.56 29.83 7.10
CA GLU A 118 2.36 30.48 8.14
C GLU A 118 3.63 29.71 8.54
N LYS A 119 3.72 28.42 8.20
CA LYS A 119 4.89 27.58 8.47
C LYS A 119 5.86 27.48 7.30
N ILE A 120 5.50 28.01 6.14
CA ILE A 120 6.32 27.94 4.93
C ILE A 120 7.36 29.07 4.98
N LYS A 121 8.66 28.69 4.92
CA LYS A 121 9.77 29.64 4.86
C LYS A 121 10.37 29.65 3.45
N VAL A 122 10.85 30.80 3.01
CA VAL A 122 11.37 31.04 1.65
C VAL A 122 12.47 30.08 1.22
N HIS A 123 13.27 29.57 2.17
CA HIS A 123 14.37 28.64 1.87
C HIS A 123 13.97 27.17 1.79
N MET A 124 12.72 26.83 2.09
CA MET A 124 12.23 25.44 2.02
C MET A 124 12.02 25.03 0.58
N LYS A 125 12.56 23.85 0.19
CA LYS A 125 12.39 23.26 -1.12
C LYS A 125 11.28 22.21 -1.07
N ASN A 126 10.49 22.08 -2.14
CA ASN A 126 9.40 21.11 -2.26
C ASN A 126 8.36 21.22 -1.13
N VAL A 127 8.15 22.42 -0.61
CA VAL A 127 7.13 22.70 0.40
C VAL A 127 6.06 23.58 -0.22
N TYR A 128 4.82 23.16 -0.06
CA TYR A 128 3.64 23.78 -0.66
C TYR A 128 2.60 24.08 0.41
N GLU A 129 1.71 25.01 0.12
CA GLU A 129 0.59 25.31 1.01
C GLU A 129 -0.39 24.13 1.06
N ALA A 130 -0.72 23.70 2.27
CA ALA A 130 -1.70 22.66 2.51
C ALA A 130 -3.10 23.21 2.32
N ASN A 131 -3.92 22.54 1.51
CA ASN A 131 -5.34 22.81 1.46
C ASN A 131 -6.08 21.91 2.48
N PRO A 132 -6.60 22.46 3.58
CA PRO A 132 -7.27 21.69 4.62
C PRO A 132 -8.54 20.97 4.13
N LEU A 133 -9.16 21.43 3.06
CA LEU A 133 -10.36 20.83 2.48
C LEU A 133 -10.13 19.38 2.09
N PHE A 134 -8.92 19.03 1.59
CA PHE A 134 -8.61 17.66 1.14
C PHE A 134 -8.67 16.61 2.25
N LYS A 135 -8.58 17.03 3.53
CA LYS A 135 -8.71 16.16 4.69
C LYS A 135 -10.16 16.01 5.16
N MET A 136 -11.06 16.84 4.70
CA MET A 136 -12.48 16.80 5.11
C MET A 136 -13.19 15.61 4.46
N LYS A 137 -13.89 14.82 5.26
CA LYS A 137 -14.67 13.68 4.76
C LYS A 137 -15.75 14.11 3.77
N THR A 138 -16.39 15.24 3.98
CA THR A 138 -17.39 15.81 3.07
C THR A 138 -16.79 16.03 1.69
N TRP A 139 -15.62 16.67 1.61
CA TRP A 139 -14.91 16.89 0.35
C TRP A 139 -14.55 15.56 -0.34
N GLN A 140 -14.08 14.58 0.42
CA GLN A 140 -13.72 13.26 -0.10
C GLN A 140 -14.93 12.51 -0.66
N GLU A 141 -16.06 12.54 0.04
CA GLU A 141 -17.33 11.96 -0.43
C GLU A 141 -17.85 12.62 -1.70
N GLU A 142 -17.74 13.93 -1.82
CA GLU A 142 -18.15 14.69 -3.01
C GLU A 142 -17.26 14.41 -4.23
N HIS A 143 -15.97 14.13 -4.02
CA HIS A 143 -14.98 14.00 -5.10
C HIS A 143 -14.55 12.56 -5.41
N LYS A 144 -15.01 11.57 -4.67
CA LYS A 144 -14.62 10.16 -4.89
C LYS A 144 -14.98 9.63 -6.28
N HIS A 145 -16.11 10.07 -6.83
CA HIS A 145 -16.54 9.65 -8.16
C HIS A 145 -15.69 10.29 -9.26
N GLN A 146 -15.29 11.56 -9.09
CA GLN A 146 -14.38 12.22 -10.03
C GLN A 146 -13.03 11.53 -10.09
N LEU A 147 -12.48 11.10 -8.93
CA LEU A 147 -11.26 10.30 -8.91
C LEU A 147 -11.45 8.97 -9.67
N PHE A 148 -12.58 8.31 -9.46
CA PHE A 148 -12.88 7.06 -10.18
C PHE A 148 -12.90 7.23 -11.69
N TYR A 149 -13.58 8.26 -12.18
CA TYR A 149 -13.62 8.56 -13.62
C TYR A 149 -12.24 8.94 -14.16
N LEU A 150 -11.46 9.73 -13.42
CA LEU A 150 -10.10 10.09 -13.81
C LEU A 150 -9.21 8.84 -13.98
N LEU A 151 -9.31 7.88 -13.06
CA LEU A 151 -8.57 6.62 -13.15
C LEU A 151 -9.06 5.75 -14.31
N LEU A 152 -10.37 5.71 -14.58
CA LEU A 152 -10.91 5.00 -15.74
C LEU A 152 -10.43 5.60 -17.05
N ASP A 153 -10.41 6.91 -17.17
CA ASP A 153 -9.92 7.60 -18.37
C ASP A 153 -8.42 7.33 -18.57
N PHE A 154 -7.63 7.40 -17.50
CA PHE A 154 -6.22 7.05 -17.56
C PHE A 154 -6.00 5.59 -17.99
N MET A 155 -6.79 4.66 -17.49
CA MET A 155 -6.72 3.25 -17.90
C MET A 155 -7.12 3.08 -19.35
N ARG A 156 -8.19 3.74 -19.80
CA ARG A 156 -8.69 3.68 -21.17
C ARG A 156 -7.68 4.23 -22.18
N ASP A 157 -7.02 5.34 -21.86
CA ASP A 157 -5.99 5.93 -22.72
C ASP A 157 -4.77 5.03 -22.80
N ARG A 158 -4.34 4.48 -21.67
CA ARG A 158 -3.27 3.49 -21.64
C ARG A 158 -3.58 2.24 -22.46
N ASP A 159 -4.80 1.72 -22.37
CA ASP A 159 -5.19 0.49 -23.08
C ASP A 159 -5.28 0.69 -24.59
N ARG A 160 -5.59 1.91 -25.06
CA ARG A 160 -5.48 2.28 -26.49
C ARG A 160 -4.04 2.17 -27.00
N ASP A 161 -3.08 2.60 -26.21
CA ASP A 161 -1.66 2.60 -26.58
C ASP A 161 -1.01 1.22 -26.48
N LEU A 162 -1.52 0.33 -25.64
CA LEU A 162 -0.88 -0.96 -25.30
C LEU A 162 -1.47 -2.17 -26.01
N HIS A 163 -2.48 -2.03 -26.87
CA HIS A 163 -3.21 -3.17 -27.44
C HIS A 163 -3.46 -4.28 -26.41
N PHE A 164 -4.66 -4.44 -25.93
CA PHE A 164 -5.14 -5.32 -24.86
C PHE A 164 -4.61 -6.78 -24.83
N SER A 165 -3.90 -7.21 -25.86
CA SER A 165 -3.40 -8.57 -26.01
C SER A 165 -2.16 -8.91 -25.19
N LYS A 166 -1.51 -7.92 -24.57
CA LYS A 166 -0.37 -8.13 -23.67
C LYS A 166 -0.59 -7.32 -22.40
N LEU A 167 -1.00 -7.98 -21.34
CA LEU A 167 -0.89 -7.49 -19.96
C LEU A 167 0.59 -7.21 -19.64
N GLN A 168 1.16 -6.21 -20.29
CA GLN A 168 2.48 -5.73 -19.90
C GLN A 168 2.31 -5.06 -18.52
N LYS A 169 3.04 -5.57 -17.55
CA LYS A 169 3.22 -4.90 -16.27
C LYS A 169 3.52 -3.44 -16.55
N LEU A 170 2.77 -2.54 -15.94
CA LEU A 170 3.10 -1.12 -15.95
C LEU A 170 4.57 -0.98 -15.53
N LYS A 171 5.38 -0.40 -16.40
CA LYS A 171 6.75 -0.08 -16.02
C LYS A 171 6.66 0.99 -14.92
N THR A 172 7.14 0.63 -13.75
CA THR A 172 7.39 1.59 -12.68
C THR A 172 8.42 2.60 -13.20
N GLY A 173 8.23 3.88 -12.92
CA GLY A 173 9.19 4.91 -13.34
C GLY A 173 10.60 4.64 -12.79
N ASP A 174 11.63 5.04 -13.51
CA ASP A 174 13.03 4.71 -13.21
C ASP A 174 13.45 5.08 -11.79
N VAL A 175 12.98 6.22 -11.28
CA VAL A 175 13.26 6.67 -9.89
C VAL A 175 12.68 5.69 -8.87
N VAL A 176 11.46 5.22 -9.08
CA VAL A 176 10.81 4.26 -8.18
C VAL A 176 11.50 2.91 -8.25
N GLN A 177 11.91 2.47 -9.45
CA GLN A 177 12.66 1.22 -9.63
C GLN A 177 14.02 1.26 -8.92
N ALA A 178 14.78 2.33 -9.11
CA ALA A 178 16.08 2.51 -8.47
C ALA A 178 15.96 2.49 -6.93
N ARG A 179 15.01 3.24 -6.38
CA ARG A 179 14.76 3.30 -4.93
C ARG A 179 14.29 1.97 -4.36
N SER A 180 13.40 1.28 -5.06
CA SER A 180 12.91 -0.04 -4.63
C SER A 180 14.03 -1.05 -4.57
N LYS A 181 14.90 -1.05 -5.59
CA LYS A 181 16.08 -1.90 -5.63
C LYS A 181 17.06 -1.58 -4.50
N GLU A 182 17.37 -0.31 -4.28
CA GLU A 182 18.23 0.14 -3.19
C GLU A 182 17.68 -0.29 -1.81
N TYR A 183 16.36 -0.13 -1.61
CA TYR A 183 15.72 -0.51 -0.36
C TYR A 183 15.78 -2.02 -0.11
N VAL A 184 15.53 -2.82 -1.12
CA VAL A 184 15.61 -4.29 -1.03
C VAL A 184 17.05 -4.73 -0.76
N MET A 185 18.02 -4.22 -1.51
CA MET A 185 19.45 -4.57 -1.32
C MET A 185 19.99 -4.14 0.05
N GLY A 186 19.54 -2.99 0.57
CA GLY A 186 19.94 -2.51 1.90
C GLY A 186 19.35 -3.31 3.07
N ASN A 187 18.43 -4.23 2.81
CA ASN A 187 17.87 -5.15 3.80
C ASN A 187 18.26 -6.61 3.54
N ASP A 188 19.12 -6.87 2.55
CA ASP A 188 19.62 -8.22 2.25
C ASP A 188 20.90 -8.45 3.05
N ASP A 189 20.88 -9.38 4.00
CA ASP A 189 22.02 -9.73 4.85
C ASP A 189 23.15 -10.45 4.06
N LEU A 190 22.97 -10.68 2.75
CA LEU A 190 23.96 -11.33 1.87
C LEU A 190 24.84 -10.34 1.10
N TYR A 191 24.66 -9.02 1.30
CA TYR A 191 25.48 -7.97 0.66
C TYR A 191 26.13 -7.06 1.72
#